data_7efe3322f3ee804a6fd80c6102aa6e72
#
_entry.id   7efe3322f3ee804a6fd80c6102aa6e72
#
_cell.length_a   1.000
_cell.length_b   1.000
_cell.length_c   1.000
_cell.angle_alpha   90.00
_cell.angle_beta   90.00
_cell.angle_gamma   90.00
#
_symmetry.space_group_name_H-M   'P 1'
#
loop_
_entity.id
_entity.type
_entity.pdbx_description
1 polymer ?
#
loop_
_entity_poly.entity_id
_entity_poly.type
_entity_poly.pdbx_seq_one_letter_code
_entity_poly.pdbx_strand_id
1 'polypeptide(L)'
;VIVDEMQDYSWIQFVLLKKLFPCRMTILGDKAQTMEEKQQDALTFLPGIFGRDIRKIIMNRSYRNTMEIAQYANRLTGIQDIELFDRHGAAVEERHFENLEAALDMVIEKWEQKRADYETEALILFTEAEAEHAFLYLEDRLKSRDPDGEYELTYMNRDSQNFKKGLTVTTFYLAKGLE
;
A
#
# COMPACT_ATOMS: atom_id res chain seq x y z
N VAL A 1 9.28 -18.38 15.40
CA VAL A 1 8.66 -17.06 15.25
C VAL A 1 8.81 -16.64 13.80
N ILE A 2 7.77 -16.03 13.24
CA ILE A 2 7.79 -15.39 11.94
C ILE A 2 7.64 -13.89 12.19
N VAL A 3 8.50 -13.10 11.58
CA VAL A 3 8.44 -11.62 11.56
C VAL A 3 8.22 -11.23 10.11
N ASP A 4 7.14 -10.52 9.85
CA ASP A 4 6.82 -10.00 8.53
C ASP A 4 7.09 -8.50 8.45
N GLU A 5 7.15 -7.95 7.23
CA GLU A 5 7.42 -6.52 6.98
C GLU A 5 8.70 -6.03 7.68
N MET A 6 9.80 -6.78 7.52
CA MET A 6 11.06 -6.49 8.22
C MET A 6 11.58 -5.05 8.02
N GLN A 7 11.23 -4.42 6.92
CA GLN A 7 11.63 -3.06 6.58
C GLN A 7 10.98 -1.99 7.50
N ASP A 8 9.94 -2.35 8.25
CA ASP A 8 9.25 -1.46 9.20
C ASP A 8 9.81 -1.56 10.62
N TYR A 9 10.76 -2.48 10.85
CA TYR A 9 11.37 -2.68 12.15
C TYR A 9 12.73 -1.99 12.25
N SER A 10 12.93 -1.26 13.33
CA SER A 10 14.22 -0.68 13.68
C SER A 10 15.20 -1.73 14.22
N TRP A 11 16.49 -1.40 14.20
CA TRP A 11 17.55 -2.23 14.82
C TRP A 11 17.22 -2.62 16.26
N ILE A 12 16.73 -1.68 17.07
CA ILE A 12 16.38 -1.92 18.49
C ILE A 12 15.25 -2.95 18.63
N GLN A 13 14.24 -2.89 17.78
CA GLN A 13 13.12 -3.84 17.78
C GLN A 13 13.62 -5.26 17.48
N PHE A 14 14.53 -5.45 16.53
CA PHE A 14 15.13 -6.76 16.28
C PHE A 14 15.97 -7.26 17.43
N VAL A 15 16.72 -6.40 18.14
CA VAL A 15 17.44 -6.77 19.35
C VAL A 15 16.48 -7.24 20.46
N LEU A 16 15.33 -6.55 20.61
CA LEU A 16 14.30 -6.95 21.56
C LEU A 16 13.64 -8.27 21.17
N LEU A 17 13.28 -8.43 19.92
CA LEU A 17 12.71 -9.68 19.40
C LEU A 17 13.63 -10.87 19.65
N LYS A 18 14.93 -10.73 19.39
CA LYS A 18 15.89 -11.79 19.68
C LYS A 18 15.96 -12.14 21.16
N LYS A 19 15.89 -11.15 22.06
CA LYS A 19 15.93 -11.37 23.52
C LYS A 19 14.64 -12.03 24.01
N LEU A 20 13.49 -11.63 23.47
CA LEU A 20 12.19 -12.16 23.88
C LEU A 20 11.94 -13.58 23.33
N PHE A 21 12.48 -13.90 22.17
CA PHE A 21 12.24 -15.16 21.49
C PHE A 21 13.56 -15.89 21.18
N PRO A 22 14.10 -16.68 22.13
CA PRO A 22 15.36 -17.42 21.94
C PRO A 22 15.17 -18.68 21.09
N CYS A 23 14.45 -18.57 19.98
CA CYS A 23 14.15 -19.66 19.05
C CYS A 23 14.51 -19.28 17.62
N ARG A 24 14.36 -20.24 16.70
CA ARG A 24 14.53 -19.97 15.28
C ARG A 24 13.48 -18.96 14.78
N MET A 25 13.93 -18.01 13.97
CA MET A 25 13.06 -17.01 13.37
C MET A 25 13.14 -17.08 11.85
N THR A 26 11.99 -16.85 11.20
CA THR A 26 11.90 -16.52 9.79
C THR A 26 11.55 -15.03 9.69
N ILE A 27 12.35 -14.26 9.00
CA ILE A 27 12.16 -12.82 8.84
C ILE A 27 11.87 -12.58 7.35
N LEU A 28 10.71 -12.01 7.09
CA LEU A 28 10.21 -11.71 5.75
C LEU A 28 10.17 -10.20 5.55
N GLY A 29 10.31 -9.74 4.33
CA GLY A 29 10.13 -8.33 4.03
C GLY A 29 10.46 -7.99 2.59
N ASP A 30 10.03 -6.82 2.18
CA ASP A 30 10.28 -6.25 0.88
C ASP A 30 11.10 -4.96 1.02
N LYS A 31 12.32 -5.02 0.50
CA LYS A 31 13.25 -3.88 0.54
C LYS A 31 12.73 -2.66 -0.22
N ALA A 32 11.88 -2.86 -1.24
CA ALA A 32 11.32 -1.78 -2.05
C ALA A 32 10.17 -1.03 -1.35
N GLN A 33 9.59 -1.61 -0.28
CA GLN A 33 8.46 -1.04 0.47
C GLN A 33 8.87 -0.29 1.73
N THR A 34 10.12 0.15 1.84
CA THR A 34 10.58 1.00 2.94
C THR A 34 9.90 2.37 2.88
N MET A 35 9.33 2.81 3.99
CA MET A 35 8.64 4.11 4.11
C MET A 35 9.55 5.24 4.61
N GLU A 36 10.73 4.94 5.11
CA GLU A 36 11.68 5.92 5.62
C GLU A 36 12.91 6.05 4.73
N GLU A 37 13.21 7.24 4.26
CA GLU A 37 14.38 7.55 3.42
C GLU A 37 15.74 7.24 4.07
N LYS A 38 15.80 7.17 5.41
CA LYS A 38 17.04 7.03 6.20
C LYS A 38 17.14 5.71 6.96
N GLN A 39 16.24 4.77 6.75
CA GLN A 39 16.37 3.48 7.44
C GLN A 39 17.60 2.72 6.93
N GLN A 40 18.41 2.27 7.88
CA GLN A 40 19.47 1.31 7.57
C GLN A 40 18.81 0.04 7.02
N ASP A 41 19.24 -0.38 5.84
CA ASP A 41 18.82 -1.65 5.27
C ASP A 41 18.92 -2.76 6.32
N ALA A 42 17.76 -3.33 6.69
CA ALA A 42 17.69 -4.38 7.71
C ALA A 42 18.68 -5.53 7.43
N LEU A 43 18.92 -5.82 6.16
CA LEU A 43 19.88 -6.85 5.74
C LEU A 43 21.32 -6.53 6.16
N THR A 44 21.67 -5.28 6.43
CA THR A 44 23.04 -4.90 6.86
C THR A 44 23.28 -5.16 8.33
N PHE A 45 22.28 -5.01 9.19
CA PHE A 45 22.45 -5.17 10.64
C PHE A 45 21.94 -6.51 11.20
N LEU A 46 21.06 -7.23 10.50
CA LEU A 46 20.56 -8.54 10.94
C LEU A 46 21.67 -9.55 11.26
N PRO A 47 22.75 -9.67 10.47
CA PRO A 47 23.85 -10.58 10.81
C PRO A 47 24.55 -10.22 12.13
N GLY A 48 24.61 -8.95 12.50
CA GLY A 48 25.16 -8.50 13.78
C GLY A 48 24.29 -8.89 14.97
N ILE A 49 22.97 -9.01 14.77
CA ILE A 49 22.02 -9.38 15.84
C ILE A 49 21.88 -10.91 15.94
N PHE A 50 21.66 -11.59 14.82
CA PHE A 50 21.30 -13.01 14.80
C PHE A 50 22.48 -13.97 14.56
N GLY A 51 23.67 -13.44 14.25
CA GLY A 51 24.85 -14.21 13.89
C GLY A 51 25.01 -14.37 12.40
N ARG A 52 26.15 -15.00 12.00
CA ARG A 52 26.50 -15.11 10.57
C ARG A 52 25.83 -16.28 9.85
N ASP A 53 25.22 -17.21 10.58
CA ASP A 53 24.56 -18.40 10.01
C ASP A 53 23.12 -18.11 9.51
N ILE A 54 22.90 -16.91 9.00
CA ILE A 54 21.62 -16.53 8.40
C ILE A 54 21.53 -17.10 6.98
N ARG A 55 20.50 -17.93 6.73
CA ARG A 55 20.16 -18.35 5.38
C ARG A 55 19.30 -17.27 4.73
N LYS A 56 19.84 -16.59 3.71
CA LYS A 56 19.13 -15.62 2.90
C LYS A 56 18.49 -16.31 1.69
N ILE A 57 17.20 -16.07 1.49
CA ILE A 57 16.45 -16.49 0.30
C ILE A 57 15.90 -15.21 -0.33
N ILE A 58 16.16 -15.03 -1.62
CA ILE A 58 15.61 -13.91 -2.40
C ILE A 58 14.51 -14.47 -3.28
N MET A 59 13.34 -13.87 -3.19
CA MET A 59 12.21 -14.14 -4.08
C MET A 59 12.11 -12.95 -5.05
N ASN A 60 12.34 -13.24 -6.32
CA ASN A 60 12.40 -12.24 -7.38
C ASN A 60 11.21 -12.29 -8.36
N ARG A 61 10.14 -13.00 -8.01
CA ARG A 61 8.96 -13.13 -8.86
C ARG A 61 7.74 -12.48 -8.20
N SER A 62 7.11 -11.56 -8.92
CA SER A 62 5.87 -10.90 -8.50
C SER A 62 4.66 -11.61 -9.11
N TYR A 63 3.70 -12.00 -8.26
CA TYR A 63 2.46 -12.68 -8.66
C TYR A 63 1.22 -11.83 -8.42
N ARG A 64 1.30 -10.81 -7.56
CA ARG A 64 0.15 -10.02 -7.10
C ARG A 64 -0.31 -9.01 -8.16
N ASN A 65 0.63 -8.23 -8.67
CA ASN A 65 0.33 -7.14 -9.59
C ASN A 65 0.18 -7.62 -11.03
N THR A 66 -0.59 -6.87 -11.83
CA THR A 66 -0.56 -7.01 -13.29
C THR A 66 0.79 -6.52 -13.83
N MET A 67 1.11 -6.94 -15.04
CA MET A 67 2.38 -6.56 -15.70
C MET A 67 2.49 -5.05 -15.86
N GLU A 68 1.40 -4.36 -16.16
CA GLU A 68 1.33 -2.91 -16.34
C GLU A 68 1.64 -2.17 -15.03
N ILE A 69 1.04 -2.59 -13.92
CA ILE A 69 1.31 -2.01 -12.58
C ILE A 69 2.75 -2.29 -12.15
N ALA A 70 3.22 -3.53 -12.32
CA ALA A 70 4.56 -3.91 -11.92
C ALA A 70 5.64 -3.18 -12.74
N GLN A 71 5.46 -3.04 -14.07
CA GLN A 71 6.36 -2.28 -14.92
C GLN A 71 6.40 -0.79 -14.53
N TYR A 72 5.23 -0.21 -14.23
CA TYR A 72 5.14 1.16 -13.76
C TYR A 72 5.90 1.36 -12.44
N ALA A 73 5.67 0.49 -11.45
CA ALA A 73 6.36 0.52 -10.16
C ALA A 73 7.88 0.34 -10.30
N ASN A 74 8.33 -0.60 -11.15
CA ASN A 74 9.75 -0.83 -11.41
C ASN A 74 10.42 0.40 -12.05
N ARG A 75 9.72 1.11 -12.94
CA ARG A 75 10.22 2.36 -13.53
C ARG A 75 10.43 3.44 -12.48
N LEU A 76 9.52 3.56 -11.50
CA LEU A 76 9.64 4.56 -10.43
C LEU A 76 10.71 4.19 -9.39
N THR A 77 10.82 2.92 -9.04
CA THR A 77 11.78 2.45 -8.01
C THR A 77 13.17 2.17 -8.56
N GLY A 78 13.32 2.05 -9.89
CA GLY A 78 14.58 1.65 -10.55
C GLY A 78 14.93 0.18 -10.35
N ILE A 79 14.04 -0.65 -9.81
CA ILE A 79 14.27 -2.08 -9.59
C ILE A 79 14.03 -2.82 -10.91
N GLN A 80 15.04 -3.59 -11.37
CA GLN A 80 14.97 -4.29 -12.66
C GLN A 80 14.96 -5.81 -12.55
N ASP A 81 15.32 -6.36 -11.38
CA ASP A 81 15.56 -7.81 -11.20
C ASP A 81 14.31 -8.59 -10.75
N ILE A 82 13.10 -8.09 -11.04
CA ILE A 82 11.85 -8.77 -10.68
C ILE A 82 11.28 -9.44 -11.93
N GLU A 83 11.13 -10.76 -11.86
CA GLU A 83 10.36 -11.52 -12.83
C GLU A 83 8.87 -11.21 -12.67
N LEU A 84 8.25 -10.73 -13.74
CA LEU A 84 6.82 -10.43 -13.75
C LEU A 84 6.03 -11.66 -14.20
N PHE A 85 4.94 -11.93 -13.52
CA PHE A 85 3.98 -12.95 -13.94
C PHE A 85 3.16 -12.41 -15.13
N ASP A 86 2.92 -13.26 -16.12
CA ASP A 86 2.16 -12.91 -17.32
C ASP A 86 0.66 -12.80 -17.01
N ARG A 87 0.31 -11.72 -16.29
CA ARG A 87 -1.05 -11.34 -15.98
C ARG A 87 -1.25 -9.88 -16.37
N HIS A 88 -2.11 -9.64 -17.34
CA HIS A 88 -2.39 -8.32 -17.88
C HIS A 88 -3.60 -7.66 -17.23
N GLY A 89 -3.60 -6.35 -17.19
CA GLY A 89 -4.68 -5.50 -16.69
C GLY A 89 -4.71 -4.15 -17.41
N ALA A 90 -5.45 -3.21 -16.83
CA ALA A 90 -5.49 -1.85 -17.36
C ALA A 90 -4.14 -1.16 -17.24
N ALA A 91 -3.82 -0.29 -18.19
CA ALA A 91 -2.63 0.56 -18.12
C ALA A 91 -2.74 1.53 -16.94
N VAL A 92 -1.58 1.83 -16.33
CA VAL A 92 -1.50 2.88 -15.30
C VAL A 92 -1.62 4.24 -15.97
N GLU A 93 -2.56 5.05 -15.49
CA GLU A 93 -2.79 6.42 -15.97
C GLU A 93 -2.13 7.42 -15.01
N GLU A 94 -1.32 8.33 -15.54
CA GLU A 94 -0.82 9.51 -14.83
C GLU A 94 -1.59 10.74 -15.30
N ARG A 95 -2.04 11.56 -14.34
CA ARG A 95 -2.76 12.79 -14.63
C ARG A 95 -2.30 13.91 -13.70
N HIS A 96 -2.27 15.13 -14.20
CA HIS A 96 -1.94 16.33 -13.45
C HIS A 96 -3.18 17.22 -13.35
N PHE A 97 -3.41 17.75 -12.17
CA PHE A 97 -4.55 18.62 -11.87
C PHE A 97 -4.06 19.92 -11.25
N GLU A 98 -4.83 20.99 -11.39
CA GLU A 98 -4.53 22.29 -10.82
C GLU A 98 -4.67 22.32 -9.28
N ASN A 99 -5.59 21.50 -8.77
CA ASN A 99 -5.87 21.38 -7.32
C ASN A 99 -6.44 19.98 -7.01
N LEU A 100 -6.60 19.72 -5.71
CA LEU A 100 -7.11 18.44 -5.22
C LEU A 100 -8.57 18.20 -5.64
N GLU A 101 -9.41 19.24 -5.58
CA GLU A 101 -10.84 19.14 -5.89
C GLU A 101 -11.06 18.69 -7.34
N ALA A 102 -10.29 19.23 -8.29
CA ALA A 102 -10.36 18.80 -9.68
C ALA A 102 -9.95 17.33 -9.87
N ALA A 103 -8.98 16.87 -9.07
CA ALA A 103 -8.62 15.45 -9.04
C ALA A 103 -9.75 14.59 -8.47
N LEU A 104 -10.39 15.05 -7.39
CA LEU A 104 -11.50 14.34 -6.74
C LEU A 104 -12.74 14.25 -7.63
N ASP A 105 -13.07 15.30 -8.37
CA ASP A 105 -14.16 15.26 -9.36
C ASP A 105 -13.91 14.19 -10.43
N MET A 106 -12.66 14.07 -10.90
CA MET A 106 -12.30 13.01 -11.85
C MET A 106 -12.37 11.61 -11.20
N VAL A 107 -12.02 11.48 -9.91
CA VAL A 107 -12.16 10.21 -9.18
C VAL A 107 -13.63 9.76 -9.16
N ILE A 108 -14.56 10.66 -8.88
CA ILE A 108 -16.01 10.37 -8.89
C ILE A 108 -16.43 9.85 -10.28
N GLU A 109 -16.05 10.56 -11.34
CA GLU A 109 -16.41 10.17 -12.72
C GLU A 109 -15.86 8.79 -13.08
N LYS A 110 -14.60 8.51 -12.73
CA LYS A 110 -13.97 7.21 -12.99
C LYS A 110 -14.62 6.10 -12.19
N TRP A 111 -14.92 6.36 -10.92
CA TRP A 111 -15.58 5.39 -10.06
C TRP A 111 -16.99 5.04 -10.56
N GLU A 112 -17.82 6.04 -10.89
CA GLU A 112 -19.14 5.82 -11.48
C GLU A 112 -19.10 4.97 -12.76
N GLN A 113 -18.07 5.15 -13.58
CA GLN A 113 -17.88 4.39 -14.82
C GLN A 113 -17.47 2.94 -14.59
N LYS A 114 -16.69 2.67 -13.52
CA LYS A 114 -16.03 1.38 -13.28
C LYS A 114 -16.62 0.56 -12.13
N ARG A 115 -17.52 1.11 -11.33
CA ARG A 115 -18.09 0.43 -10.16
C ARG A 115 -18.79 -0.90 -10.47
N ALA A 116 -19.20 -1.12 -11.71
CA ALA A 116 -19.77 -2.39 -12.15
C ALA A 116 -18.69 -3.47 -12.38
N ASP A 117 -17.45 -3.06 -12.64
CA ASP A 117 -16.34 -3.95 -12.95
C ASP A 117 -15.51 -4.30 -11.69
N TYR A 118 -15.53 -3.41 -10.68
CA TYR A 118 -14.73 -3.54 -9.45
C TYR A 118 -15.62 -3.41 -8.21
N GLU A 119 -15.53 -4.38 -7.30
CA GLU A 119 -16.27 -4.35 -6.04
C GLU A 119 -15.69 -3.36 -5.03
N THR A 120 -14.38 -3.08 -5.13
CA THR A 120 -13.66 -2.23 -4.19
C THR A 120 -12.68 -1.34 -4.92
N GLU A 121 -12.67 -0.06 -4.57
CA GLU A 121 -11.70 0.92 -5.03
C GLU A 121 -11.12 1.69 -3.84
N ALA A 122 -9.87 2.14 -3.93
CA ALA A 122 -9.23 2.92 -2.89
C ALA A 122 -8.67 4.23 -3.45
N LEU A 123 -9.02 5.33 -2.79
CA LEU A 123 -8.36 6.62 -2.95
C LEU A 123 -7.35 6.78 -1.83
N ILE A 124 -6.07 6.82 -2.20
CA ILE A 124 -4.96 6.84 -1.25
C ILE A 124 -4.31 8.22 -1.27
N LEU A 125 -4.30 8.89 -0.13
CA LEU A 125 -3.73 10.21 0.06
C LEU A 125 -2.44 10.13 0.91
N PHE A 126 -1.67 11.20 0.90
CA PHE A 126 -0.40 11.26 1.61
C PHE A 126 -0.58 11.48 3.10
N THR A 127 -1.46 12.40 3.49
CA THR A 127 -1.69 12.79 4.88
C THR A 127 -3.11 12.50 5.35
N GLU A 128 -3.29 12.37 6.67
CA GLU A 128 -4.62 12.21 7.27
C GLU A 128 -5.51 13.43 6.98
N ALA A 129 -4.93 14.64 6.99
CA ALA A 129 -5.68 15.87 6.70
C ALA A 129 -6.20 15.92 5.26
N GLU A 130 -5.37 15.50 4.28
CA GLU A 130 -5.81 15.37 2.89
C GLU A 130 -6.88 14.29 2.73
N ALA A 131 -6.73 13.16 3.40
CA ALA A 131 -7.70 12.06 3.33
C ALA A 131 -9.04 12.44 3.94
N GLU A 132 -9.04 13.13 5.07
CA GLU A 132 -10.27 13.66 5.69
C GLU A 132 -10.95 14.70 4.80
N HIS A 133 -10.19 15.66 4.26
CA HIS A 133 -10.70 16.65 3.32
C HIS A 133 -11.30 16.00 2.07
N ALA A 134 -10.58 15.04 1.47
CA ALA A 134 -11.05 14.31 0.31
C ALA A 134 -12.35 13.52 0.62
N PHE A 135 -12.43 12.87 1.77
CA PHE A 135 -13.63 12.15 2.18
C PHE A 135 -14.84 13.07 2.30
N LEU A 136 -14.69 14.19 3.01
CA LEU A 136 -15.79 15.16 3.20
C LEU A 136 -16.24 15.76 1.86
N TYR A 137 -15.29 16.08 0.97
CA TYR A 137 -15.61 16.59 -0.37
C TYR A 137 -16.40 15.57 -1.19
N LEU A 138 -15.93 14.31 -1.22
CA LEU A 138 -16.60 13.22 -1.93
C LEU A 138 -17.98 12.93 -1.36
N GLU A 139 -18.12 12.93 -0.03
CA GLU A 139 -19.39 12.71 0.65
C GLU A 139 -20.44 13.77 0.27
N ASP A 140 -20.05 15.04 0.26
CA ASP A 140 -20.95 16.14 -0.14
C ASP A 140 -21.39 16.02 -1.62
N ARG A 141 -20.43 15.73 -2.51
CA ARG A 141 -20.70 15.56 -3.94
C ARG A 141 -21.58 14.35 -4.23
N LEU A 142 -21.34 13.23 -3.57
CA LEU A 142 -22.09 12.00 -3.75
C LEU A 142 -23.50 12.08 -3.18
N LYS A 143 -23.70 12.69 -2.01
CA LYS A 143 -25.03 12.95 -1.44
C LYS A 143 -25.94 13.75 -2.40
N SER A 144 -25.37 14.65 -3.16
CA SER A 144 -26.14 15.43 -4.14
C SER A 144 -26.52 14.63 -5.39
N ARG A 145 -25.77 13.58 -5.74
CA ARG A 145 -25.96 12.74 -6.92
C ARG A 145 -26.80 11.49 -6.65
N ASP A 146 -26.74 11.00 -5.43
CA ASP A 146 -27.42 9.77 -4.98
C ASP A 146 -28.15 10.00 -3.65
N PRO A 147 -29.35 10.57 -3.71
CA PRO A 147 -30.18 10.80 -2.52
C PRO A 147 -30.62 9.50 -1.82
N ASP A 148 -30.64 8.38 -2.55
CA ASP A 148 -31.10 7.07 -2.05
C ASP A 148 -29.97 6.26 -1.38
N GLY A 149 -28.71 6.74 -1.46
CA GLY A 149 -27.58 6.20 -0.71
C GLY A 149 -27.04 4.88 -1.23
N GLU A 150 -27.12 4.64 -2.54
CA GLU A 150 -26.53 3.45 -3.19
C GLU A 150 -24.99 3.45 -3.23
N TYR A 151 -24.35 4.61 -3.00
CA TYR A 151 -22.90 4.74 -3.01
C TYR A 151 -22.28 4.38 -1.68
N GLU A 152 -21.47 3.34 -1.66
CA GLU A 152 -20.69 2.96 -0.50
C GLU A 152 -19.36 3.74 -0.49
N LEU A 153 -19.34 4.87 0.24
CA LEU A 153 -18.14 5.65 0.53
C LEU A 153 -17.70 5.37 1.98
N THR A 154 -16.45 5.02 2.17
CA THR A 154 -15.90 4.71 3.49
C THR A 154 -14.62 5.51 3.74
N TYR A 155 -14.49 6.12 4.93
CA TYR A 155 -13.24 6.66 5.43
C TYR A 155 -12.54 5.63 6.31
N MET A 156 -11.36 5.20 5.91
CA MET A 156 -10.55 4.28 6.69
C MET A 156 -9.43 5.05 7.40
N ASN A 157 -9.51 5.06 8.74
CA ASN A 157 -8.53 5.63 9.64
C ASN A 157 -7.93 4.54 10.55
N ARG A 158 -7.11 4.93 11.53
CA ARG A 158 -6.44 3.99 12.46
C ARG A 158 -7.41 3.14 13.29
N ASP A 159 -8.62 3.61 13.52
CA ASP A 159 -9.65 2.91 14.30
C ASP A 159 -10.52 2.00 13.42
N SER A 160 -10.35 2.04 12.11
CA SER A 160 -11.10 1.23 11.16
C SER A 160 -10.54 -0.19 11.12
N GLN A 161 -11.45 -1.18 11.27
CA GLN A 161 -11.05 -2.58 11.34
C GLN A 161 -11.26 -3.37 10.04
N ASN A 162 -12.07 -2.85 9.11
CA ASN A 162 -12.45 -3.59 7.90
C ASN A 162 -12.49 -2.69 6.67
N PHE A 163 -11.92 -3.20 5.58
CA PHE A 163 -12.10 -2.68 4.24
C PHE A 163 -13.52 -3.06 3.75
N LYS A 164 -14.27 -2.09 3.23
CA LYS A 164 -15.64 -2.30 2.77
C LYS A 164 -15.72 -2.25 1.25
N LYS A 165 -16.82 -2.76 0.70
CA LYS A 165 -17.15 -2.56 -0.72
C LYS A 165 -17.32 -1.08 -1.03
N GLY A 166 -17.16 -0.71 -2.30
CA GLY A 166 -17.27 0.66 -2.78
C GLY A 166 -15.97 1.43 -2.76
N LEU A 167 -16.03 2.75 -2.63
CA LEU A 167 -14.87 3.65 -2.62
C LEU A 167 -14.40 3.89 -1.19
N THR A 168 -13.16 3.50 -0.89
CA THR A 168 -12.52 3.76 0.39
C THR A 168 -11.49 4.87 0.25
N VAL A 169 -11.60 5.90 1.10
CA VAL A 169 -10.59 6.96 1.23
C VAL A 169 -9.68 6.64 2.41
N THR A 170 -8.38 6.67 2.19
CA THR A 170 -7.39 6.32 3.22
C THR A 170 -6.03 6.97 2.95
N THR A 171 -5.08 6.76 3.86
CA THR A 171 -3.69 7.16 3.67
C THR A 171 -2.84 5.99 3.20
N PHE A 172 -1.68 6.30 2.58
CA PHE A 172 -0.75 5.26 2.12
C PHE A 172 -0.21 4.39 3.27
N TYR A 173 -0.10 4.94 4.49
CA TYR A 173 0.30 4.15 5.66
C TYR A 173 -0.69 3.06 6.02
N LEU A 174 -1.98 3.37 5.93
CA LEU A 174 -3.05 2.42 6.23
C LEU A 174 -3.34 1.49 5.05
N ALA A 175 -3.09 1.97 3.83
CA ALA A 175 -3.23 1.16 2.62
C ALA A 175 -2.13 0.08 2.51
N LYS A 176 -0.98 0.27 3.17
CA LYS A 176 0.08 -0.73 3.19
C LYS A 176 -0.43 -2.02 3.84
N GLY A 177 -0.33 -3.12 3.11
CA GLY A 177 -0.81 -4.43 3.58
C GLY A 177 -2.30 -4.70 3.36
N LEU A 178 -3.04 -3.79 2.71
CA LEU A 178 -4.37 -4.11 2.19
C LEU A 178 -4.25 -4.98 0.94
N GLU A 179 -5.00 -6.08 0.93
CA GLU A 179 -5.10 -7.03 -0.18
C GLU A 179 -6.53 -7.14 -0.69
#